data_7078118a64557b37c0d9706fdb4fbc9e
#
_entry.id   7078118a64557b37c0d9706fdb4fbc9e
#
_cell.length_a   1.000
_cell.length_b   1.000
_cell.length_c   1.000
_cell.angle_alpha   90.00
_cell.angle_beta   90.00
_cell.angle_gamma   90.00
#
_symmetry.space_group_name_H-M   'P 1'
#
loop_
_entity.id
_entity.type
_entity.pdbx_description
1 polymer ?
#
loop_
_entity_poly.entity_id
_entity_poly.type
_entity_poly.pdbx_seq_one_letter_code
_entity_poly.pdbx_strand_id
1 'polypeptide(L)'
;MLCIAFISNAQTLSYNDIGVLFSKENINGTARYNAMSGAFGALGGDLSSIETNPAGAAVFLKSEFSVSLNVRNIETASTFYGTNELIENDYTNLSQAGGVFVFNTRNNSNWSNLALSFNYSITNNFEDLWIASGNSGFAPITDLYDNDPVIYGNSDGQFFENYTDGKNSKYSFTIASQYNDNLYVGASINTYDIDYYQSVLIEEYNNDGNGNTFDVSQIQELLTYGDGYSFNVGFISKPSDNVRFGLAYQSPVWYTLAEDFVEYDVVIYENDVNTIEDFSGTNGFDYKLRTPSKLTGSFAYIFEKQGLISVDYIYKNYSNIKLSNANFTEENIAFDSDLESTGQLRIGTEWRFDNLSLRGGYHIEKSPYKNAISSDNNEGFSLGAGYKFRGGKIDFSYQNSTNTSSYNFYSDNQVDAANLDIDTSKFTATLVLNI
;
A
#
# COMPACT_ATOMS: atom_id res chain seq x y z
N MET A 1 -31.51 22.31 -26.06
CA MET A 1 -31.12 21.14 -25.25
C MET A 1 -30.00 21.65 -24.35
N LEU A 2 -30.37 22.03 -23.10
CA LEU A 2 -29.39 22.55 -22.13
C LEU A 2 -28.81 21.30 -21.44
N CYS A 3 -27.55 20.96 -21.70
CA CYS A 3 -26.84 20.02 -20.87
C CYS A 3 -26.62 20.72 -19.52
N ILE A 4 -27.43 20.40 -18.55
CA ILE A 4 -27.13 20.71 -17.15
C ILE A 4 -26.06 19.68 -16.75
N ALA A 5 -24.85 20.14 -16.53
CA ALA A 5 -23.81 19.32 -15.92
C ALA A 5 -24.25 19.05 -14.48
N PHE A 6 -24.57 17.81 -14.19
CA PHE A 6 -24.82 17.35 -12.83
C PHE A 6 -23.50 17.43 -12.08
N ILE A 7 -23.48 18.16 -10.99
CA ILE A 7 -22.40 18.05 -10.01
C ILE A 7 -22.81 16.87 -9.13
N SER A 8 -22.41 15.66 -9.49
CA SER A 8 -22.50 14.53 -8.60
C SER A 8 -21.63 14.81 -7.38
N ASN A 9 -22.23 14.75 -6.19
CA ASN A 9 -21.54 15.05 -4.93
C ASN A 9 -21.00 13.79 -4.25
N ALA A 10 -21.22 12.60 -4.83
CA ALA A 10 -20.63 11.37 -4.37
C ALA A 10 -19.26 11.14 -5.02
N GLN A 11 -18.31 10.60 -4.30
CA GLN A 11 -16.95 10.45 -4.83
C GLN A 11 -16.36 9.08 -4.51
N THR A 12 -15.75 8.45 -5.53
CA THR A 12 -14.63 7.54 -5.37
C THR A 12 -13.47 8.26 -4.65
N LEU A 13 -12.37 7.58 -4.38
CA LEU A 13 -11.20 8.22 -3.77
C LEU A 13 -10.78 9.49 -4.52
N SER A 14 -10.50 10.54 -3.76
CA SER A 14 -9.95 11.77 -4.34
C SER A 14 -8.56 11.53 -4.94
N TYR A 15 -8.13 12.37 -5.87
CA TYR A 15 -6.75 12.28 -6.40
C TYR A 15 -5.68 12.44 -5.33
N ASN A 16 -5.97 13.12 -4.21
CA ASN A 16 -5.07 13.21 -3.07
C ASN A 16 -4.89 11.83 -2.41
N ASP A 17 -5.98 11.12 -2.21
CA ASP A 17 -5.98 9.79 -1.60
C ASP A 17 -5.37 8.74 -2.54
N ILE A 18 -5.70 8.80 -3.83
CA ILE A 18 -5.09 7.97 -4.88
C ILE A 18 -3.57 8.20 -4.95
N GLY A 19 -3.11 9.45 -4.92
CA GLY A 19 -1.69 9.80 -4.91
C GLY A 19 -0.96 9.22 -3.70
N VAL A 20 -1.57 9.25 -2.52
CA VAL A 20 -1.05 8.62 -1.29
C VAL A 20 -1.10 7.10 -1.40
N LEU A 21 -2.22 6.51 -1.84
CA LEU A 21 -2.42 5.07 -1.99
C LEU A 21 -1.35 4.43 -2.89
N PHE A 22 -1.09 5.04 -4.06
CA PHE A 22 -0.09 4.54 -5.02
C PHE A 22 1.35 4.83 -4.62
N SER A 23 1.57 5.72 -3.62
CA SER A 23 2.90 6.04 -3.05
C SER A 23 3.24 5.20 -1.80
N LYS A 24 2.26 4.52 -1.20
CA LYS A 24 2.48 3.60 -0.07
C LYS A 24 3.15 2.31 -0.55
N GLU A 25 4.02 1.77 0.29
CA GLU A 25 4.64 0.46 0.09
C GLU A 25 4.47 -0.36 1.38
N ASN A 26 3.76 -1.46 1.30
CA ASN A 26 3.56 -2.35 2.43
C ASN A 26 4.83 -3.17 2.74
N ILE A 27 5.01 -3.57 4.00
CA ILE A 27 6.03 -4.56 4.36
C ILE A 27 5.60 -5.91 3.79
N ASN A 28 6.15 -6.28 2.64
CA ASN A 28 5.81 -7.50 1.92
C ASN A 28 7.08 -8.13 1.32
N GLY A 29 7.16 -9.47 1.31
CA GLY A 29 8.30 -10.17 0.80
C GLY A 29 8.45 -11.59 1.37
N THR A 30 9.69 -12.02 1.57
CA THR A 30 9.96 -13.33 2.19
C THR A 30 9.46 -13.38 3.63
N ALA A 31 9.10 -14.57 4.12
CA ALA A 31 8.67 -14.75 5.51
C ALA A 31 9.75 -14.29 6.50
N ARG A 32 11.04 -14.46 6.18
CA ARG A 32 12.15 -13.96 7.00
C ARG A 32 12.14 -12.43 7.08
N TYR A 33 11.94 -11.76 5.97
CA TYR A 33 11.84 -10.29 5.90
C TYR A 33 10.61 -9.77 6.66
N ASN A 34 9.46 -10.40 6.43
CA ASN A 34 8.20 -10.04 7.10
C ASN A 34 8.27 -10.26 8.63
N ALA A 35 8.89 -11.38 9.08
CA ALA A 35 9.06 -11.71 10.50
C ALA A 35 9.90 -10.71 11.29
N MET A 36 10.69 -9.89 10.62
CA MET A 36 11.51 -8.84 11.21
C MET A 36 11.00 -7.45 10.87
N SER A 37 9.70 -7.32 10.53
CA SER A 37 9.05 -6.07 10.11
C SER A 37 9.83 -5.30 9.04
N GLY A 38 10.57 -6.02 8.16
CA GLY A 38 11.33 -5.43 7.06
C GLY A 38 12.61 -4.68 7.45
N ALA A 39 13.12 -4.82 8.68
CA ALA A 39 14.33 -4.14 9.16
C ALA A 39 15.62 -4.81 8.62
N PHE A 40 15.93 -4.60 7.34
CA PHE A 40 16.99 -5.30 6.61
C PHE A 40 18.01 -4.40 5.89
N GLY A 41 17.89 -3.09 5.99
CA GLY A 41 18.69 -2.16 5.20
C GLY A 41 20.20 -2.21 5.47
N ALA A 42 20.63 -2.71 6.66
CA ALA A 42 22.05 -2.96 6.97
C ALA A 42 22.41 -4.46 6.98
N LEU A 43 21.44 -5.37 6.83
CA LEU A 43 21.67 -6.81 6.94
C LEU A 43 22.00 -7.47 5.60
N GLY A 44 21.16 -7.29 4.60
CA GLY A 44 21.25 -8.01 3.34
C GLY A 44 21.05 -9.53 3.48
N GLY A 45 21.37 -10.30 2.42
CA GLY A 45 21.30 -11.75 2.45
C GLY A 45 19.88 -12.32 2.60
N ASP A 46 18.91 -11.61 2.03
CA ASP A 46 17.52 -11.98 1.83
C ASP A 46 17.04 -11.30 0.53
N LEU A 47 16.26 -12.00 -0.32
CA LEU A 47 15.86 -11.44 -1.61
C LEU A 47 14.99 -10.18 -1.47
N SER A 48 14.12 -10.13 -0.45
CA SER A 48 13.31 -8.93 -0.18
C SER A 48 14.12 -7.78 0.42
N SER A 49 15.26 -8.05 1.07
CA SER A 49 16.15 -7.01 1.60
C SER A 49 16.78 -6.13 0.50
N ILE A 50 16.91 -6.69 -0.71
CA ILE A 50 17.47 -6.00 -1.88
C ILE A 50 16.61 -4.81 -2.28
N GLU A 51 15.29 -4.87 -2.03
CA GLU A 51 14.36 -3.77 -2.30
C GLU A 51 14.51 -2.61 -1.32
N THR A 52 14.91 -2.91 -0.07
CA THR A 52 15.23 -1.89 0.93
C THR A 52 16.60 -1.27 0.66
N ASN A 53 17.62 -2.11 0.37
CA ASN A 53 18.99 -1.68 0.06
C ASN A 53 19.61 -2.65 -0.96
N PRO A 54 19.85 -2.22 -2.21
CA PRO A 54 20.38 -3.09 -3.27
C PRO A 54 21.77 -3.66 -2.97
N ALA A 55 22.56 -3.02 -2.09
CA ALA A 55 23.83 -3.56 -1.62
C ALA A 55 23.69 -4.90 -0.88
N GLY A 56 22.48 -5.20 -0.37
CA GLY A 56 22.14 -6.45 0.29
C GLY A 56 22.31 -7.69 -0.59
N ALA A 57 22.28 -7.54 -1.93
CA ALA A 57 22.56 -8.61 -2.87
C ALA A 57 24.01 -9.12 -2.79
N ALA A 58 24.98 -8.23 -2.52
CA ALA A 58 26.38 -8.62 -2.39
C ALA A 58 26.72 -9.34 -1.08
N VAL A 59 25.79 -9.39 -0.12
CA VAL A 59 25.94 -10.13 1.14
C VAL A 59 25.70 -11.64 0.97
N PHE A 60 25.05 -12.05 -0.12
CA PHE A 60 24.86 -13.47 -0.42
C PHE A 60 26.18 -14.17 -0.69
N LEU A 61 26.36 -15.34 -0.09
CA LEU A 61 27.55 -16.18 -0.25
C LEU A 61 27.39 -17.27 -1.32
N LYS A 62 26.14 -17.56 -1.71
CA LYS A 62 25.74 -18.56 -2.69
C LYS A 62 24.58 -18.05 -3.49
N SER A 63 24.40 -18.58 -4.67
CA SER A 63 23.21 -18.36 -5.48
C SER A 63 22.01 -19.01 -4.80
N GLU A 64 20.89 -18.28 -4.73
CA GLU A 64 19.64 -18.72 -4.10
C GLU A 64 18.45 -18.32 -4.97
N PHE A 65 17.40 -19.12 -4.88
CA PHE A 65 16.08 -18.82 -5.41
C PHE A 65 15.08 -18.88 -4.26
N SER A 66 14.10 -17.95 -4.23
CA SER A 66 13.02 -17.98 -3.25
C SER A 66 11.66 -17.72 -3.87
N VAL A 67 10.65 -18.32 -3.26
CA VAL A 67 9.23 -18.09 -3.56
C VAL A 67 8.46 -17.97 -2.26
N SER A 68 7.53 -17.02 -2.20
CA SER A 68 6.74 -16.72 -1.01
C SER A 68 5.27 -16.58 -1.36
N LEU A 69 4.42 -17.24 -0.57
CA LEU A 69 2.98 -17.11 -0.59
C LEU A 69 2.52 -16.46 0.70
N ASN A 70 1.52 -15.59 0.65
CA ASN A 70 0.87 -15.07 1.83
C ASN A 70 -0.65 -15.25 1.77
N VAL A 71 -1.23 -15.36 2.98
CA VAL A 71 -2.65 -15.18 3.25
C VAL A 71 -2.77 -13.92 4.09
N ARG A 72 -3.60 -12.99 3.65
CA ARG A 72 -3.87 -11.72 4.30
C ARG A 72 -5.34 -11.69 4.69
N ASN A 73 -5.60 -11.48 5.96
CA ASN A 73 -6.93 -11.23 6.53
C ASN A 73 -7.02 -9.73 6.86
N ILE A 74 -8.09 -9.08 6.43
CA ILE A 74 -8.40 -7.68 6.73
C ILE A 74 -9.73 -7.67 7.45
N GLU A 75 -9.73 -7.10 8.65
CA GLU A 75 -10.91 -6.79 9.42
C GLU A 75 -11.08 -5.27 9.43
N THR A 76 -12.21 -4.77 8.89
CA THR A 76 -12.54 -3.35 8.87
C THR A 76 -13.81 -3.13 9.67
N ALA A 77 -13.68 -2.43 10.80
CA ALA A 77 -14.79 -1.92 11.58
C ALA A 77 -15.10 -0.48 11.18
N SER A 78 -16.28 -0.24 10.62
CA SER A 78 -16.73 1.09 10.27
C SER A 78 -17.69 1.66 11.32
N THR A 79 -17.61 2.96 11.55
CA THR A 79 -18.55 3.71 12.41
C THR A 79 -19.09 4.89 11.63
N PHE A 80 -20.42 4.95 11.46
CA PHE A 80 -21.12 6.04 10.79
C PHE A 80 -22.39 6.40 11.56
N TYR A 81 -22.50 7.64 12.04
CA TYR A 81 -23.62 8.17 12.85
C TYR A 81 -24.11 7.22 13.96
N GLY A 82 -23.18 6.55 14.63
CA GLY A 82 -23.48 5.67 15.79
C GLY A 82 -23.83 4.22 15.43
N THR A 83 -23.88 3.87 14.15
CA THR A 83 -23.95 2.49 13.69
C THR A 83 -22.53 1.95 13.46
N ASN A 84 -22.32 0.68 13.84
CA ASN A 84 -21.04 -0.01 13.65
C ASN A 84 -21.28 -1.24 12.77
N GLU A 85 -20.47 -1.39 11.73
CA GLU A 85 -20.42 -2.55 10.87
C GLU A 85 -19.02 -3.19 10.94
N LEU A 86 -18.94 -4.51 10.75
CA LEU A 86 -17.68 -5.25 10.78
C LEU A 86 -17.66 -6.21 9.60
N ILE A 87 -16.63 -6.06 8.76
CA ILE A 87 -16.39 -6.95 7.61
C ILE A 87 -14.99 -7.55 7.74
N GLU A 88 -14.88 -8.84 7.43
CA GLU A 88 -13.64 -9.61 7.45
C GLU A 88 -13.45 -10.31 6.10
N ASN A 89 -12.28 -10.15 5.50
CA ASN A 89 -11.95 -10.69 4.18
C ASN A 89 -10.57 -11.36 4.16
N ASP A 90 -10.48 -12.50 3.46
CA ASP A 90 -9.24 -13.27 3.28
C ASP A 90 -8.77 -13.22 1.83
N TYR A 91 -7.48 -12.89 1.62
CA TYR A 91 -6.85 -12.85 0.31
C TYR A 91 -5.56 -13.67 0.27
N THR A 92 -5.36 -14.42 -0.80
CA THR A 92 -4.15 -15.24 -0.99
C THR A 92 -3.36 -14.79 -2.20
N ASN A 93 -2.07 -14.48 -2.00
CA ASN A 93 -1.22 -13.92 -3.06
C ASN A 93 0.17 -14.55 -3.12
N LEU A 94 0.73 -14.62 -4.34
CA LEU A 94 2.17 -14.81 -4.55
C LEU A 94 2.87 -13.49 -4.20
N SER A 95 3.41 -13.38 -2.99
CA SER A 95 3.94 -12.12 -2.47
C SER A 95 5.34 -11.78 -3.00
N GLN A 96 6.15 -12.80 -3.31
CA GLN A 96 7.51 -12.62 -3.80
C GLN A 96 7.99 -13.86 -4.55
N ALA A 97 8.76 -13.66 -5.62
CA ALA A 97 9.52 -14.72 -6.28
C ALA A 97 10.80 -14.12 -6.91
N GLY A 98 11.94 -14.77 -6.77
CA GLY A 98 13.17 -14.22 -7.32
C GLY A 98 14.39 -15.09 -7.09
N GLY A 99 15.52 -14.62 -7.63
CA GLY A 99 16.79 -15.30 -7.49
C GLY A 99 17.97 -14.33 -7.46
N VAL A 100 19.04 -14.76 -6.83
CA VAL A 100 20.34 -14.09 -6.83
C VAL A 100 21.41 -15.03 -7.32
N PHE A 101 22.23 -14.57 -8.26
CA PHE A 101 23.38 -15.27 -8.79
C PHE A 101 24.65 -14.61 -8.29
N VAL A 102 25.48 -15.38 -7.58
CA VAL A 102 26.72 -14.91 -6.95
C VAL A 102 27.91 -15.44 -7.72
N PHE A 103 28.77 -14.52 -8.16
CA PHE A 103 30.01 -14.79 -8.88
C PHE A 103 31.20 -14.40 -8.01
N ASN A 104 32.03 -15.36 -7.68
CA ASN A 104 33.24 -15.12 -6.88
C ASN A 104 34.37 -14.60 -7.78
N THR A 105 34.75 -13.34 -7.60
CA THR A 105 35.71 -12.65 -8.50
C THR A 105 37.10 -12.45 -7.88
N ARG A 106 37.48 -13.22 -6.87
CA ARG A 106 38.70 -13.06 -6.03
C ARG A 106 40.07 -13.17 -6.74
N ASN A 107 40.20 -12.90 -8.03
CA ASN A 107 41.47 -12.89 -8.70
C ASN A 107 42.06 -11.47 -8.79
N ASN A 108 42.97 -11.12 -7.89
CA ASN A 108 43.79 -9.88 -7.89
C ASN A 108 42.99 -8.55 -7.87
N SER A 109 41.76 -8.54 -7.38
CA SER A 109 40.93 -7.35 -7.25
C SER A 109 40.47 -7.17 -5.80
N ASN A 110 40.35 -5.91 -5.37
CA ASN A 110 39.70 -5.56 -4.10
C ASN A 110 38.17 -5.78 -4.15
N TRP A 111 37.62 -5.96 -5.35
CA TRP A 111 36.22 -6.32 -5.56
C TRP A 111 36.04 -7.83 -5.54
N SER A 112 35.11 -8.27 -4.73
CA SER A 112 34.69 -9.67 -4.58
C SER A 112 33.18 -9.79 -4.59
N ASN A 113 32.66 -11.01 -4.80
CA ASN A 113 31.25 -11.30 -4.73
C ASN A 113 30.37 -10.38 -5.60
N LEU A 114 30.56 -10.42 -6.92
CA LEU A 114 29.60 -9.83 -7.84
C LEU A 114 28.27 -10.61 -7.75
N ALA A 115 27.17 -9.91 -7.45
CA ALA A 115 25.85 -10.48 -7.39
C ALA A 115 24.93 -9.82 -8.43
N LEU A 116 24.19 -10.64 -9.15
CA LEU A 116 23.09 -10.24 -10.02
C LEU A 116 21.81 -10.83 -9.47
N SER A 117 20.77 -10.03 -9.36
CA SER A 117 19.48 -10.47 -8.79
C SER A 117 18.32 -10.00 -9.65
N PHE A 118 17.32 -10.86 -9.71
CA PHE A 118 15.98 -10.53 -10.20
C PHE A 118 14.97 -10.86 -9.09
N ASN A 119 14.05 -9.95 -8.82
CA ASN A 119 13.00 -10.14 -7.82
C ASN A 119 11.67 -9.59 -8.32
N TYR A 120 10.61 -10.36 -8.14
CA TYR A 120 9.22 -9.95 -8.23
C TYR A 120 8.66 -9.80 -6.83
N SER A 121 7.92 -8.73 -6.57
CA SER A 121 7.19 -8.52 -5.31
C SER A 121 5.93 -7.70 -5.54
N ILE A 122 4.94 -7.86 -4.67
CA ILE A 122 3.79 -6.97 -4.57
C ILE A 122 4.15 -5.87 -3.56
N THR A 123 4.23 -4.61 -4.01
CA THR A 123 4.55 -3.47 -3.14
C THR A 123 3.33 -2.96 -2.40
N ASN A 124 2.15 -3.00 -3.02
CA ASN A 124 0.87 -2.72 -2.40
C ASN A 124 -0.20 -3.63 -3.00
N ASN A 125 -1.12 -4.08 -2.16
CA ASN A 125 -2.27 -4.87 -2.56
C ASN A 125 -3.52 -4.07 -2.19
N PHE A 126 -4.43 -3.90 -3.14
CA PHE A 126 -5.59 -3.03 -3.00
C PHE A 126 -6.88 -3.78 -2.67
N GLU A 127 -6.85 -5.12 -2.66
CA GLU A 127 -8.03 -5.95 -2.34
C GLU A 127 -8.57 -5.63 -0.95
N ASP A 128 -9.81 -5.10 -0.87
CA ASP A 128 -10.56 -4.83 0.36
C ASP A 128 -12.06 -4.70 0.07
N LEU A 129 -12.89 -4.97 1.05
CA LEU A 129 -14.34 -4.74 1.04
C LEU A 129 -14.77 -4.32 2.43
N TRP A 130 -15.48 -3.22 2.53
CA TRP A 130 -16.12 -2.78 3.76
C TRP A 130 -17.44 -2.04 3.48
N ILE A 131 -18.32 -2.00 4.47
CA ILE A 131 -19.59 -1.32 4.41
C ILE A 131 -19.70 -0.32 5.55
N ALA A 132 -20.56 0.68 5.39
CA ALA A 132 -20.98 1.57 6.46
C ALA A 132 -22.47 1.86 6.32
N SER A 133 -23.20 1.90 7.42
CA SER A 133 -24.62 2.23 7.44
C SER A 133 -24.94 3.20 8.56
N GLY A 134 -25.95 4.05 8.38
CA GLY A 134 -26.37 5.00 9.41
C GLY A 134 -27.37 6.01 8.88
N ASN A 135 -27.66 7.01 9.70
CA ASN A 135 -28.55 8.10 9.33
C ASN A 135 -27.96 9.44 9.75
N SER A 136 -27.53 10.23 8.78
CA SER A 136 -27.06 11.61 9.02
C SER A 136 -28.19 12.59 9.31
N GLY A 137 -29.43 12.23 8.95
CA GLY A 137 -30.58 13.13 8.96
C GLY A 137 -30.60 14.13 7.80
N PHE A 138 -29.63 14.09 6.91
CA PHE A 138 -29.46 14.98 5.77
C PHE A 138 -29.31 14.18 4.48
N ALA A 139 -29.98 14.61 3.41
CA ALA A 139 -29.95 13.97 2.09
C ALA A 139 -29.12 14.83 1.12
N PRO A 140 -27.85 14.47 0.84
CA PRO A 140 -26.99 15.17 -0.11
C PRO A 140 -27.46 15.04 -1.56
N ILE A 141 -28.01 13.87 -1.93
CA ILE A 141 -28.53 13.64 -3.28
C ILE A 141 -29.96 14.12 -3.33
N THR A 142 -30.19 15.25 -3.99
CA THR A 142 -31.52 15.83 -4.19
C THR A 142 -32.08 15.43 -5.56
N ASP A 143 -33.41 15.56 -5.73
CA ASP A 143 -34.06 15.27 -7.00
C ASP A 143 -33.51 16.10 -8.15
N LEU A 144 -33.04 15.42 -9.18
CA LEU A 144 -32.38 16.02 -10.35
C LEU A 144 -33.29 16.14 -11.58
N TYR A 145 -34.52 15.59 -11.53
CA TYR A 145 -35.31 15.33 -12.72
C TYR A 145 -36.67 16.09 -12.77
N ASP A 146 -37.09 16.77 -11.72
CA ASP A 146 -38.40 17.42 -11.65
C ASP A 146 -38.29 18.93 -11.98
N ASN A 147 -39.25 19.41 -12.80
CA ASN A 147 -39.40 20.83 -13.12
C ASN A 147 -40.14 21.62 -12.00
N ASP A 148 -40.68 20.94 -11.00
CA ASP A 148 -41.29 21.55 -9.81
C ASP A 148 -40.70 20.85 -8.57
N PRO A 149 -39.52 21.26 -8.14
CA PRO A 149 -38.69 20.47 -7.23
C PRO A 149 -39.34 20.31 -5.86
N VAL A 150 -39.75 19.10 -5.56
CA VAL A 150 -39.95 18.64 -4.18
C VAL A 150 -38.55 18.48 -3.60
N ILE A 151 -38.27 19.12 -2.47
CA ILE A 151 -36.98 18.99 -1.79
C ILE A 151 -37.04 17.83 -0.82
N TYR A 152 -36.37 16.76 -1.14
CA TYR A 152 -36.18 15.58 -0.26
C TYR A 152 -34.94 15.79 0.62
N GLY A 153 -34.99 16.75 1.54
CA GLY A 153 -33.83 17.19 2.31
C GLY A 153 -33.55 16.37 3.56
N ASN A 154 -34.41 15.40 3.91
CA ASN A 154 -34.22 14.56 5.07
C ASN A 154 -33.86 13.14 4.65
N SER A 155 -32.90 12.52 5.33
CA SER A 155 -32.57 11.10 5.15
C SER A 155 -33.22 10.26 6.26
N ASP A 156 -33.79 9.13 5.88
CA ASP A 156 -34.24 8.08 6.79
C ASP A 156 -33.15 7.02 7.02
N GLY A 157 -32.13 6.96 6.17
CA GLY A 157 -31.00 6.08 6.28
C GLY A 157 -30.06 6.16 5.07
N GLN A 158 -28.83 5.79 5.28
CA GLN A 158 -27.78 5.73 4.26
C GLN A 158 -27.00 4.43 4.41
N PHE A 159 -26.67 3.82 3.29
CA PHE A 159 -25.84 2.63 3.21
C PHE A 159 -24.74 2.83 2.18
N PHE A 160 -23.54 2.38 2.51
CA PHE A 160 -22.36 2.49 1.67
C PHE A 160 -21.64 1.15 1.62
N GLU A 161 -21.18 0.78 0.42
CA GLU A 161 -20.26 -0.32 0.22
C GLU A 161 -19.06 0.20 -0.59
N ASN A 162 -17.88 -0.10 -0.14
CA ASN A 162 -16.65 0.16 -0.87
C ASN A 162 -15.93 -1.15 -1.14
N TYR A 163 -15.81 -1.49 -2.39
CA TYR A 163 -15.03 -2.63 -2.86
C TYR A 163 -13.82 -2.14 -3.65
N THR A 164 -12.63 -2.65 -3.31
CA THR A 164 -11.39 -2.39 -4.05
C THR A 164 -10.70 -3.70 -4.41
N ASP A 165 -10.03 -3.71 -5.57
CA ASP A 165 -9.26 -4.84 -6.08
C ASP A 165 -8.01 -4.36 -6.81
N GLY A 166 -7.09 -5.30 -7.06
CA GLY A 166 -5.87 -5.04 -7.80
C GLY A 166 -4.62 -4.95 -6.92
N LYS A 167 -3.52 -4.60 -7.54
CA LYS A 167 -2.20 -4.59 -6.88
C LYS A 167 -1.20 -3.71 -7.61
N ASN A 168 -0.14 -3.35 -6.91
CA ASN A 168 1.05 -2.74 -7.48
C ASN A 168 2.21 -3.75 -7.44
N SER A 169 2.55 -4.30 -8.59
CA SER A 169 3.61 -5.29 -8.79
C SER A 169 4.93 -4.60 -9.14
N LYS A 170 6.04 -5.08 -8.57
CA LYS A 170 7.38 -4.56 -8.80
C LYS A 170 8.32 -5.66 -9.30
N TYR A 171 9.07 -5.35 -10.34
CA TYR A 171 10.15 -6.19 -10.87
C TYR A 171 11.47 -5.45 -10.72
N SER A 172 12.41 -6.02 -9.97
CA SER A 172 13.70 -5.41 -9.64
C SER A 172 14.84 -6.19 -10.28
N PHE A 173 15.72 -5.48 -10.99
CA PHE A 173 16.98 -5.99 -11.50
C PHE A 173 18.11 -5.30 -10.75
N THR A 174 18.96 -6.08 -10.08
CA THR A 174 19.99 -5.55 -9.19
C THR A 174 21.35 -6.07 -9.56
N ILE A 175 22.34 -5.16 -9.49
CA ILE A 175 23.75 -5.48 -9.52
C ILE A 175 24.40 -4.97 -8.22
N ALA A 176 25.19 -5.81 -7.58
CA ALA A 176 25.88 -5.43 -6.35
C ALA A 176 27.25 -6.13 -6.27
N SER A 177 28.16 -5.52 -5.51
CA SER A 177 29.48 -6.09 -5.29
C SER A 177 30.02 -5.70 -3.92
N GLN A 178 30.97 -6.52 -3.42
CA GLN A 178 31.68 -6.29 -2.17
C GLN A 178 33.09 -5.74 -2.46
N TYR A 179 33.48 -4.72 -1.69
CA TYR A 179 34.83 -4.11 -1.74
C TYR A 179 35.56 -4.28 -0.41
N ASN A 180 36.78 -4.79 -0.42
CA ASN A 180 37.66 -5.00 0.74
C ASN A 180 37.01 -5.70 1.94
N ASP A 181 36.11 -6.63 1.70
CA ASP A 181 35.39 -7.42 2.72
C ASP A 181 34.56 -6.59 3.73
N ASN A 182 34.54 -5.27 3.64
CA ASN A 182 33.87 -4.39 4.61
C ASN A 182 32.87 -3.38 4.01
N LEU A 183 32.81 -3.25 2.70
CA LEU A 183 31.87 -2.37 2.03
C LEU A 183 31.13 -3.14 0.93
N TYR A 184 29.81 -3.07 0.95
CA TYR A 184 28.94 -3.58 -0.09
C TYR A 184 28.27 -2.41 -0.77
N VAL A 185 28.19 -2.42 -2.09
CA VAL A 185 27.52 -1.40 -2.89
C VAL A 185 26.60 -2.07 -3.90
N GLY A 186 25.50 -1.42 -4.21
CA GLY A 186 24.55 -1.96 -5.16
C GLY A 186 23.67 -0.89 -5.80
N ALA A 187 23.13 -1.25 -6.96
CA ALA A 187 22.17 -0.45 -7.68
C ALA A 187 21.10 -1.36 -8.30
N SER A 188 19.87 -0.86 -8.37
CA SER A 188 18.75 -1.55 -8.99
C SER A 188 18.00 -0.63 -9.93
N ILE A 189 17.45 -1.23 -10.98
CA ILE A 189 16.41 -0.63 -11.83
C ILE A 189 15.12 -1.41 -11.55
N ASN A 190 14.04 -0.70 -11.34
CA ASN A 190 12.74 -1.29 -11.02
C ASN A 190 11.72 -0.85 -12.05
N THR A 191 10.86 -1.78 -12.44
CA THR A 191 9.63 -1.53 -13.20
C THR A 191 8.44 -1.91 -12.35
N TYR A 192 7.35 -1.20 -12.54
CA TYR A 192 6.11 -1.39 -11.80
C TYR A 192 4.97 -1.60 -12.79
N ASP A 193 4.03 -2.44 -12.40
CA ASP A 193 2.76 -2.65 -13.06
C ASP A 193 1.67 -2.47 -12.01
N ILE A 194 0.82 -1.46 -12.21
CA ILE A 194 -0.26 -1.11 -11.30
C ILE A 194 -1.60 -1.37 -11.97
N ASP A 195 -2.48 -2.03 -11.23
CA ASP A 195 -3.86 -2.33 -11.56
C ASP A 195 -4.68 -2.04 -10.31
N TYR A 196 -5.66 -1.14 -10.41
CA TYR A 196 -6.53 -0.72 -9.32
C TYR A 196 -7.94 -0.57 -9.81
N TYR A 197 -8.86 -1.23 -9.15
CA TYR A 197 -10.30 -1.10 -9.33
C TYR A 197 -10.95 -0.70 -8.04
N GLN A 198 -11.89 0.25 -8.09
CA GLN A 198 -12.76 0.62 -6.99
C GLN A 198 -14.20 0.66 -7.49
N SER A 199 -15.12 0.10 -6.70
CA SER A 199 -16.56 0.27 -6.86
C SER A 199 -17.13 0.78 -5.54
N VAL A 200 -17.87 1.87 -5.60
CA VAL A 200 -18.58 2.48 -4.47
C VAL A 200 -20.06 2.43 -4.75
N LEU A 201 -20.83 1.78 -3.87
CA LEU A 201 -22.28 1.83 -3.85
C LEU A 201 -22.72 2.79 -2.74
N ILE A 202 -23.62 3.71 -3.08
CA ILE A 202 -24.28 4.63 -2.15
C ILE A 202 -25.77 4.44 -2.30
N GLU A 203 -26.44 4.15 -1.20
CA GLU A 203 -27.91 4.12 -1.13
C GLU A 203 -28.38 5.15 -0.11
N GLU A 204 -29.36 5.98 -0.51
CA GLU A 204 -30.04 6.93 0.35
C GLU A 204 -31.55 6.70 0.31
N TYR A 205 -32.15 6.69 1.49
CA TYR A 205 -33.58 6.64 1.69
C TYR A 205 -34.03 8.01 2.19
N ASN A 206 -34.63 8.82 1.31
CA ASN A 206 -34.86 10.23 1.54
C ASN A 206 -36.35 10.56 1.59
N ASN A 207 -36.73 11.65 2.28
CA ASN A 207 -38.12 12.11 2.39
C ASN A 207 -38.21 13.67 2.42
N ASP A 208 -39.40 14.18 2.07
CA ASP A 208 -39.72 15.62 2.08
C ASP A 208 -40.32 16.11 3.42
N GLY A 209 -40.53 15.23 4.41
CA GLY A 209 -41.20 15.52 5.66
C GLY A 209 -42.73 15.56 5.55
N ASN A 210 -43.33 15.38 4.36
CA ASN A 210 -44.77 15.40 4.10
C ASN A 210 -45.34 14.03 3.70
N GLY A 211 -44.50 13.01 3.63
CA GLY A 211 -44.85 11.63 3.30
C GLY A 211 -44.47 11.20 1.89
N ASN A 212 -43.81 12.04 1.12
CA ASN A 212 -43.20 11.65 -0.15
C ASN A 212 -41.78 11.12 0.10
N THR A 213 -41.42 10.09 -0.63
CA THR A 213 -40.10 9.43 -0.55
C THR A 213 -39.32 9.51 -1.85
N PHE A 214 -38.03 9.46 -1.74
CA PHE A 214 -37.06 9.51 -2.84
C PHE A 214 -35.85 8.66 -2.48
N ASP A 215 -35.82 7.45 -3.03
CA ASP A 215 -34.73 6.51 -2.78
C ASP A 215 -33.74 6.56 -3.94
N VAL A 216 -32.46 6.63 -3.62
CA VAL A 216 -31.35 6.72 -4.60
C VAL A 216 -30.40 5.57 -4.39
N SER A 217 -30.01 4.93 -5.49
CA SER A 217 -28.86 4.02 -5.54
C SER A 217 -27.89 4.53 -6.60
N GLN A 218 -26.67 4.86 -6.18
CA GLN A 218 -25.60 5.31 -7.06
C GLN A 218 -24.42 4.36 -6.98
N ILE A 219 -23.92 3.93 -8.14
CA ILE A 219 -22.70 3.12 -8.26
C ILE A 219 -21.67 3.93 -9.02
N GLN A 220 -20.49 4.07 -8.43
CA GLN A 220 -19.33 4.68 -9.07
C GLN A 220 -18.23 3.66 -9.19
N GLU A 221 -17.67 3.52 -10.39
CA GLU A 221 -16.55 2.63 -10.67
C GLU A 221 -15.36 3.41 -11.19
N LEU A 222 -14.19 3.10 -10.64
CA LEU A 222 -12.91 3.67 -11.04
C LEU A 222 -11.96 2.52 -11.39
N LEU A 223 -11.44 2.51 -12.60
CA LEU A 223 -10.38 1.60 -13.04
C LEU A 223 -9.14 2.42 -13.37
N THR A 224 -8.02 2.15 -12.70
CA THR A 224 -6.73 2.79 -12.97
C THR A 224 -5.68 1.71 -13.23
N TYR A 225 -4.95 1.82 -14.34
CA TYR A 225 -3.90 0.88 -14.69
C TYR A 225 -2.72 1.57 -15.39
N GLY A 226 -1.56 0.97 -15.32
CA GLY A 226 -0.38 1.48 -16.02
C GLY A 226 0.95 1.01 -15.47
N ASP A 227 2.00 1.60 -16.02
CA ASP A 227 3.39 1.21 -15.79
C ASP A 227 4.17 2.31 -15.10
N GLY A 228 5.17 1.91 -14.30
CA GLY A 228 6.08 2.83 -13.65
C GLY A 228 7.51 2.35 -13.66
N TYR A 229 8.46 3.26 -13.37
CA TYR A 229 9.86 2.91 -13.21
C TYR A 229 10.52 3.73 -12.11
N SER A 230 11.54 3.16 -11.47
CA SER A 230 12.41 3.83 -10.51
C SER A 230 13.81 3.23 -10.52
N PHE A 231 14.73 3.86 -9.80
CA PHE A 231 16.05 3.29 -9.54
C PHE A 231 16.40 3.40 -8.05
N ASN A 232 17.20 2.45 -7.57
CA ASN A 232 17.72 2.43 -6.21
C ASN A 232 19.24 2.38 -6.24
N VAL A 233 19.88 3.03 -5.28
CA VAL A 233 21.31 2.90 -4.99
C VAL A 233 21.50 2.77 -3.49
N GLY A 234 22.51 2.02 -3.09
CA GLY A 234 22.79 1.90 -1.67
C GLY A 234 24.12 1.27 -1.35
N PHE A 235 24.51 1.38 -0.09
CA PHE A 235 25.67 0.71 0.45
C PHE A 235 25.40 0.12 1.83
N ILE A 236 26.19 -0.90 2.20
CA ILE A 236 26.30 -1.45 3.54
C ILE A 236 27.76 -1.41 3.94
N SER A 237 28.08 -0.74 5.04
CA SER A 237 29.41 -0.70 5.64
C SER A 237 29.49 -1.64 6.83
N LYS A 238 30.57 -2.42 6.91
CA LYS A 238 30.87 -3.35 7.98
C LYS A 238 32.17 -2.94 8.68
N PRO A 239 32.15 -1.92 9.58
CA PRO A 239 33.36 -1.46 10.24
C PRO A 239 33.95 -2.49 11.21
N SER A 240 33.14 -3.45 11.70
CA SER A 240 33.57 -4.60 12.46
C SER A 240 32.68 -5.82 12.16
N ASP A 241 33.04 -6.99 12.67
CA ASP A 241 32.24 -8.20 12.45
C ASP A 241 30.84 -8.12 13.08
N ASN A 242 30.69 -7.31 14.12
CA ASN A 242 29.47 -7.16 14.86
C ASN A 242 28.59 -5.99 14.39
N VAL A 243 29.15 -4.96 13.75
CA VAL A 243 28.44 -3.70 13.46
C VAL A 243 28.28 -3.51 11.97
N ARG A 244 27.08 -3.14 11.54
CA ARG A 244 26.80 -2.76 10.16
C ARG A 244 25.98 -1.48 10.11
N PHE A 245 26.26 -0.65 9.12
CA PHE A 245 25.47 0.53 8.75
C PHE A 245 25.02 0.41 7.31
N GLY A 246 23.81 0.80 7.03
CA GLY A 246 23.24 0.85 5.69
C GLY A 246 22.71 2.24 5.36
N LEU A 247 22.89 2.65 4.10
CA LEU A 247 22.20 3.81 3.55
C LEU A 247 21.74 3.45 2.15
N ALA A 248 20.47 3.75 1.86
CA ALA A 248 19.89 3.52 0.54
C ALA A 248 19.00 4.69 0.13
N TYR A 249 19.02 4.99 -1.15
CA TYR A 249 18.15 5.98 -1.79
C TYR A 249 17.37 5.31 -2.91
N GLN A 250 16.05 5.52 -2.92
CA GLN A 250 15.16 5.19 -4.03
C GLN A 250 14.65 6.48 -4.64
N SER A 251 14.78 6.59 -5.96
CA SER A 251 14.15 7.71 -6.69
C SER A 251 12.64 7.69 -6.55
N PRO A 252 11.94 8.77 -6.89
CA PRO A 252 10.51 8.68 -7.18
C PRO A 252 10.20 7.53 -8.14
N VAL A 253 9.00 6.98 -8.04
CA VAL A 253 8.43 6.18 -9.13
C VAL A 253 7.73 7.14 -10.09
N TRP A 254 8.02 7.02 -11.36
CA TRP A 254 7.34 7.76 -12.42
C TRP A 254 6.37 6.81 -13.11
N TYR A 255 5.08 6.98 -12.84
CA TYR A 255 4.00 6.24 -13.46
C TYR A 255 3.44 6.98 -14.67
N THR A 256 3.02 6.21 -15.67
CA THR A 256 2.09 6.63 -16.72
C THR A 256 0.83 5.78 -16.55
N LEU A 257 -0.28 6.43 -16.25
CA LEU A 257 -1.53 5.81 -15.85
C LEU A 257 -2.63 6.15 -16.84
N ALA A 258 -3.50 5.20 -17.09
CA ALA A 258 -4.78 5.38 -17.74
C ALA A 258 -5.88 5.14 -16.70
N GLU A 259 -6.95 5.91 -16.78
CA GLU A 259 -8.07 5.87 -15.85
C GLU A 259 -9.38 5.91 -16.59
N ASP A 260 -10.30 5.02 -16.21
CA ASP A 260 -11.67 4.97 -16.68
C ASP A 260 -12.61 5.12 -15.48
N PHE A 261 -13.51 6.09 -15.54
CA PHE A 261 -14.55 6.34 -14.54
C PHE A 261 -15.94 6.17 -15.13
N VAL A 262 -16.80 5.50 -14.37
CA VAL A 262 -18.21 5.23 -14.73
C VAL A 262 -19.09 5.54 -13.53
N GLU A 263 -20.26 6.15 -13.79
CA GLU A 263 -21.28 6.39 -12.79
C GLU A 263 -22.64 5.89 -13.33
N TYR A 264 -23.36 5.19 -12.47
CA TYR A 264 -24.69 4.67 -12.75
C TYR A 264 -25.63 5.00 -11.61
N ASP A 265 -26.75 5.67 -11.90
CA ASP A 265 -27.74 6.12 -10.96
C ASP A 265 -29.07 5.42 -11.18
N VAL A 266 -29.68 4.97 -10.07
CA VAL A 266 -31.08 4.48 -10.03
C VAL A 266 -31.84 5.30 -9.01
N VAL A 267 -32.92 5.89 -9.43
CA VAL A 267 -33.77 6.74 -8.59
C VAL A 267 -35.20 6.19 -8.56
N ILE A 268 -35.75 6.02 -7.36
CA ILE A 268 -37.08 5.49 -7.14
C ILE A 268 -37.93 6.53 -6.39
N TYR A 269 -38.99 6.98 -7.01
CA TYR A 269 -39.94 7.93 -6.41
C TYR A 269 -41.20 7.22 -5.92
N GLU A 270 -41.75 7.66 -4.79
CA GLU A 270 -43.10 7.34 -4.29
C GLU A 270 -43.51 5.88 -4.50
N ASN A 271 -43.13 4.99 -3.62
CA ASN A 271 -43.61 3.59 -3.58
C ASN A 271 -43.41 2.80 -4.88
N ASP A 272 -42.25 2.88 -5.48
CA ASP A 272 -41.83 2.14 -6.70
C ASP A 272 -42.65 2.47 -7.98
N VAL A 273 -43.35 3.60 -8.01
CA VAL A 273 -44.24 3.94 -9.15
C VAL A 273 -43.44 4.56 -10.32
N ASN A 274 -42.38 5.29 -10.00
CA ASN A 274 -41.52 5.89 -11.00
C ASN A 274 -40.03 5.56 -10.72
N THR A 275 -39.41 4.74 -11.56
CA THR A 275 -38.00 4.46 -11.51
C THR A 275 -37.31 5.15 -12.69
N ILE A 276 -36.24 5.85 -12.43
CA ILE A 276 -35.36 6.45 -13.45
C ILE A 276 -33.99 5.81 -13.30
N GLU A 277 -33.44 5.37 -14.42
CA GLU A 277 -32.06 4.85 -14.52
C GLU A 277 -31.26 5.81 -15.43
N ASP A 278 -30.12 6.26 -14.99
CA ASP A 278 -29.19 7.05 -15.77
C ASP A 278 -27.78 6.44 -15.77
N PHE A 279 -27.08 6.63 -16.85
CA PHE A 279 -25.73 6.15 -17.06
C PHE A 279 -24.87 7.27 -17.63
N SER A 280 -23.90 7.75 -16.86
CA SER A 280 -23.05 8.88 -17.25
C SER A 280 -22.11 8.59 -18.43
N GLY A 281 -21.99 7.32 -18.83
CA GLY A 281 -21.00 6.87 -19.80
C GLY A 281 -19.62 6.70 -19.18
N THR A 282 -18.65 6.24 -19.99
CA THR A 282 -17.27 6.06 -19.54
C THR A 282 -16.47 7.33 -19.84
N ASN A 283 -15.85 7.90 -18.81
CA ASN A 283 -14.90 9.00 -18.93
C ASN A 283 -13.49 8.47 -18.72
N GLY A 284 -12.68 8.43 -19.78
CA GLY A 284 -11.31 7.94 -19.70
C GLY A 284 -10.28 9.02 -20.05
N PHE A 285 -9.13 9.01 -19.37
CA PHE A 285 -8.00 9.85 -19.68
C PHE A 285 -6.67 9.29 -19.16
N ASP A 286 -5.57 9.81 -19.74
CA ASP A 286 -4.22 9.43 -19.36
C ASP A 286 -3.55 10.52 -18.53
N TYR A 287 -2.82 10.14 -17.49
CA TYR A 287 -2.05 11.07 -16.68
C TYR A 287 -0.71 10.48 -16.20
N LYS A 288 0.11 11.30 -15.59
CA LYS A 288 1.37 10.88 -14.99
C LYS A 288 1.37 11.18 -13.50
N LEU A 289 1.76 10.19 -12.73
CA LEU A 289 1.98 10.30 -11.29
C LEU A 289 3.47 10.16 -10.97
N ARG A 290 4.00 11.09 -10.19
CA ARG A 290 5.32 11.01 -9.59
C ARG A 290 5.17 10.85 -8.07
N THR A 291 5.65 9.73 -7.52
CA THR A 291 5.64 9.45 -6.08
C THR A 291 6.79 10.17 -5.35
N PRO A 292 6.83 10.20 -4.01
CA PRO A 292 7.98 10.67 -3.25
C PRO A 292 9.21 9.79 -3.47
N SER A 293 10.41 10.36 -3.34
CA SER A 293 11.63 9.58 -3.15
C SER A 293 11.73 9.06 -1.72
N LYS A 294 12.51 7.99 -1.52
CA LYS A 294 12.70 7.32 -0.24
C LYS A 294 14.17 7.30 0.15
N LEU A 295 14.47 7.71 1.40
CA LEU A 295 15.80 7.60 2.00
C LEU A 295 15.72 6.65 3.19
N THR A 296 16.58 5.62 3.22
CA THR A 296 16.64 4.62 4.28
C THR A 296 17.99 4.67 4.97
N GLY A 297 18.02 4.95 6.28
CA GLY A 297 19.18 4.82 7.14
C GLY A 297 19.02 3.60 8.04
N SER A 298 20.07 2.78 8.17
CA SER A 298 19.99 1.47 8.82
C SER A 298 21.17 1.19 9.72
N PHE A 299 20.91 0.48 10.82
CA PHE A 299 21.92 -0.01 11.74
C PHE A 299 21.63 -1.47 12.12
N ALA A 300 22.67 -2.31 12.20
CA ALA A 300 22.53 -3.66 12.72
C ALA A 300 23.69 -4.03 13.63
N TYR A 301 23.36 -4.78 14.70
CA TYR A 301 24.31 -5.41 15.58
C TYR A 301 24.17 -6.92 15.54
N ILE A 302 25.28 -7.62 15.30
CA ILE A 302 25.34 -9.07 15.12
C ILE A 302 26.05 -9.67 16.31
N PHE A 303 25.37 -10.56 17.05
CA PHE A 303 25.89 -11.30 18.18
C PHE A 303 26.56 -12.60 17.67
N GLU A 304 27.70 -12.45 17.03
CA GLU A 304 28.45 -13.57 16.43
C GLU A 304 27.56 -14.46 15.53
N LYS A 305 27.37 -15.72 15.89
CA LYS A 305 26.55 -16.69 15.17
C LYS A 305 25.15 -16.89 15.81
N GLN A 306 24.90 -16.28 16.97
CA GLN A 306 23.74 -16.56 17.80
C GLN A 306 22.51 -15.73 17.39
N GLY A 307 22.72 -14.47 17.03
CA GLY A 307 21.59 -13.60 16.72
C GLY A 307 21.99 -12.25 16.18
N LEU A 308 21.00 -11.40 15.97
CA LEU A 308 21.16 -10.03 15.52
C LEU A 308 19.96 -9.16 15.93
N ILE A 309 20.20 -7.87 15.99
CA ILE A 309 19.18 -6.82 16.07
C ILE A 309 19.44 -5.84 14.92
N SER A 310 18.39 -5.40 14.26
CA SER A 310 18.44 -4.42 13.17
C SER A 310 17.40 -3.34 13.36
N VAL A 311 17.74 -2.11 12.97
CA VAL A 311 16.87 -0.94 13.01
C VAL A 311 17.00 -0.20 11.70
N ASP A 312 15.87 0.10 11.06
CA ASP A 312 15.77 0.92 9.86
C ASP A 312 14.91 2.15 10.15
N TYR A 313 15.34 3.30 9.66
CA TYR A 313 14.54 4.51 9.61
C TYR A 313 14.39 4.95 8.15
N ILE A 314 13.14 5.06 7.71
CA ILE A 314 12.78 5.39 6.34
C ILE A 314 12.11 6.77 6.34
N TYR A 315 12.57 7.66 5.48
CA TYR A 315 12.04 9.00 5.30
C TYR A 315 11.44 9.15 3.90
N LYS A 316 10.20 9.65 3.83
CA LYS A 316 9.50 10.05 2.60
C LYS A 316 8.87 11.43 2.81
N ASN A 317 8.80 12.26 1.76
CA ASN A 317 8.04 13.51 1.78
C ASN A 317 6.87 13.43 0.80
N TYR A 318 5.67 13.21 1.32
CA TYR A 318 4.46 13.02 0.53
C TYR A 318 3.97 14.31 -0.15
N SER A 319 4.31 15.50 0.34
CA SER A 319 4.03 16.75 -0.37
C SER A 319 4.78 16.89 -1.71
N ASN A 320 5.74 15.99 -1.99
CA ASN A 320 6.41 15.91 -3.28
C ASN A 320 5.69 15.04 -4.33
N ILE A 321 4.53 14.47 -4.00
CA ILE A 321 3.66 13.82 -5.00
C ILE A 321 3.29 14.84 -6.06
N LYS A 322 3.24 14.42 -7.32
CA LYS A 322 2.88 15.31 -8.42
C LYS A 322 2.12 14.58 -9.53
N LEU A 323 1.00 15.13 -9.88
CA LEU A 323 0.23 14.78 -11.08
C LEU A 323 0.57 15.73 -12.23
N SER A 324 0.54 15.21 -13.46
CA SER A 324 0.82 15.97 -14.68
C SER A 324 0.21 15.28 -15.91
N ASN A 325 0.27 15.93 -17.06
CA ASN A 325 -0.30 15.53 -18.34
C ASN A 325 -1.81 15.82 -18.49
N ALA A 326 -2.43 16.43 -17.45
CA ALA A 326 -3.75 17.06 -17.49
C ALA A 326 -3.74 18.29 -16.57
N ASN A 327 -4.89 18.93 -16.35
CA ASN A 327 -4.98 20.06 -15.44
C ASN A 327 -5.17 19.57 -13.99
N PHE A 328 -4.08 19.39 -13.27
CA PHE A 328 -4.02 18.99 -11.86
C PHE A 328 -3.48 20.10 -10.97
N THR A 329 -3.86 21.34 -11.23
CA THR A 329 -3.34 22.49 -10.47
C THR A 329 -3.82 22.47 -9.03
N GLU A 330 -5.10 22.17 -8.80
CA GLU A 330 -5.72 22.14 -7.47
C GLU A 330 -5.20 20.95 -6.65
N GLU A 331 -5.13 19.76 -7.25
CA GLU A 331 -4.62 18.53 -6.61
C GLU A 331 -3.15 18.67 -6.23
N ASN A 332 -2.33 19.27 -7.08
CA ASN A 332 -0.92 19.51 -6.76
C ASN A 332 -0.74 20.57 -5.65
N ILE A 333 -1.65 21.52 -5.49
CA ILE A 333 -1.68 22.44 -4.35
C ILE A 333 -2.13 21.69 -3.09
N ALA A 334 -3.13 20.82 -3.20
CA ALA A 334 -3.61 20.01 -2.08
C ALA A 334 -2.54 19.05 -1.54
N PHE A 335 -1.73 18.42 -2.39
CA PHE A 335 -0.57 17.63 -1.93
C PHE A 335 0.41 18.45 -1.08
N ASP A 336 0.66 19.70 -1.43
CA ASP A 336 1.55 20.57 -0.66
C ASP A 336 0.89 21.10 0.63
N SER A 337 -0.43 21.39 0.60
CA SER A 337 -1.17 21.93 1.74
C SER A 337 -1.52 20.85 2.77
N ASP A 338 -1.90 19.65 2.36
CA ASP A 338 -2.54 18.64 3.22
C ASP A 338 -1.60 17.51 3.64
N LEU A 339 -0.52 17.28 2.86
CA LEU A 339 0.44 16.23 3.13
C LEU A 339 1.77 16.76 3.70
N GLU A 340 2.44 15.90 4.45
CA GLU A 340 3.73 16.19 5.06
C GLU A 340 4.77 15.08 4.85
N SER A 341 5.97 15.31 5.36
CA SER A 341 7.00 14.29 5.42
C SER A 341 6.73 13.28 6.53
N THR A 342 6.96 12.01 6.23
CA THR A 342 6.75 10.92 7.18
C THR A 342 8.05 10.19 7.49
N GLY A 343 8.08 9.58 8.68
CA GLY A 343 9.10 8.65 9.11
C GLY A 343 8.49 7.27 9.39
N GLN A 344 9.15 6.23 8.93
CA GLN A 344 8.83 4.86 9.31
C GLN A 344 10.01 4.27 10.07
N LEU A 345 9.76 3.78 11.28
CA LEU A 345 10.72 3.04 12.10
C LEU A 345 10.42 1.55 12.02
N ARG A 346 11.44 0.74 11.74
CA ARG A 346 11.37 -0.72 11.75
C ARG A 346 12.46 -1.28 12.66
N ILE A 347 12.09 -2.23 13.50
CA ILE A 347 13.01 -2.94 14.41
C ILE A 347 12.80 -4.43 14.21
N GLY A 348 13.88 -5.17 14.06
CA GLY A 348 13.84 -6.62 13.87
C GLY A 348 14.94 -7.34 14.62
N THR A 349 14.67 -8.58 15.01
CA THR A 349 15.64 -9.45 15.67
C THR A 349 15.53 -10.88 15.16
N GLU A 350 16.66 -11.58 15.06
CA GLU A 350 16.75 -12.99 14.67
C GLU A 350 17.69 -13.74 15.62
N TRP A 351 17.24 -14.88 16.13
CA TRP A 351 18.03 -15.77 17.00
C TRP A 351 18.09 -17.16 16.41
N ARG A 352 19.27 -17.77 16.41
CA ARG A 352 19.56 -19.05 15.76
C ARG A 352 19.94 -20.11 16.77
N PHE A 353 19.28 -21.25 16.63
CA PHE A 353 19.46 -22.46 17.45
C PHE A 353 19.68 -23.64 16.48
N ASP A 354 20.92 -23.95 16.17
CA ASP A 354 21.32 -24.96 15.16
C ASP A 354 20.64 -24.70 13.79
N ASN A 355 19.65 -25.51 13.44
CA ASN A 355 18.88 -25.39 12.21
C ASN A 355 17.61 -24.55 12.35
N LEU A 356 17.22 -24.18 13.56
CA LEU A 356 16.04 -23.38 13.85
C LEU A 356 16.44 -21.90 13.98
N SER A 357 15.61 -21.01 13.45
CA SER A 357 15.71 -19.57 13.66
C SER A 357 14.38 -19.04 14.16
N LEU A 358 14.42 -18.18 15.20
CA LEU A 358 13.25 -17.45 15.71
C LEU A 358 13.45 -15.97 15.43
N ARG A 359 12.37 -15.27 15.10
CA ARG A 359 12.40 -13.87 14.70
C ARG A 359 11.24 -13.10 15.30
N GLY A 360 11.47 -11.81 15.51
CA GLY A 360 10.45 -10.87 15.91
C GLY A 360 10.75 -9.49 15.35
N GLY A 361 9.72 -8.69 15.18
CA GLY A 361 9.86 -7.33 14.69
C GLY A 361 8.72 -6.43 15.13
N TYR A 362 8.95 -5.14 15.02
CA TYR A 362 7.96 -4.08 15.24
C TYR A 362 8.18 -2.98 14.22
N HIS A 363 7.09 -2.36 13.77
CA HIS A 363 7.15 -1.19 12.89
C HIS A 363 6.09 -0.18 13.27
N ILE A 364 6.40 1.07 12.96
CA ILE A 364 5.47 2.20 13.01
C ILE A 364 5.76 3.13 11.83
N GLU A 365 4.73 3.50 11.08
CA GLU A 365 4.77 4.46 9.99
C GLU A 365 3.76 5.56 10.25
N LYS A 366 4.22 6.81 10.25
CA LYS A 366 3.35 7.95 10.41
C LYS A 366 2.44 8.13 9.20
N SER A 367 1.19 8.49 9.46
CA SER A 367 0.26 8.95 8.42
C SER A 367 0.82 10.18 7.71
N PRO A 368 0.68 10.28 6.37
CA PRO A 368 1.17 11.44 5.62
C PRO A 368 0.28 12.68 5.69
N TYR A 369 -0.90 12.60 6.27
CA TYR A 369 -1.83 13.72 6.36
C TYR A 369 -1.49 14.62 7.54
N LYS A 370 -1.49 15.96 7.34
CA LYS A 370 -1.16 16.95 8.41
C LYS A 370 -2.16 16.96 9.55
N ASN A 371 -3.42 16.62 9.28
CA ASN A 371 -4.48 16.54 10.27
C ASN A 371 -4.60 15.17 10.96
N ALA A 372 -3.70 14.23 10.63
CA ALA A 372 -3.73 12.88 11.18
C ALA A 372 -3.53 12.86 12.69
N ILE A 373 -4.21 11.96 13.35
CA ILE A 373 -4.05 11.63 14.76
C ILE A 373 -3.16 10.38 14.93
N SER A 374 -2.78 10.06 16.15
CA SER A 374 -1.84 8.96 16.41
C SER A 374 -2.36 7.59 15.99
N SER A 375 -3.66 7.36 16.01
CA SER A 375 -4.29 6.11 15.57
C SER A 375 -4.25 5.91 14.04
N ASP A 376 -4.08 6.98 13.25
CA ASP A 376 -3.96 6.90 11.80
C ASP A 376 -2.58 6.40 11.34
N ASN A 377 -1.62 6.31 12.29
CA ASN A 377 -0.34 5.69 12.02
C ASN A 377 -0.53 4.19 11.80
N ASN A 378 0.19 3.63 10.83
CA ASN A 378 0.24 2.19 10.66
C ASN A 378 1.30 1.62 11.60
N GLU A 379 0.87 0.87 12.62
CA GLU A 379 1.77 0.22 13.56
C GLU A 379 1.47 -1.28 13.67
N GLY A 380 2.53 -2.06 13.95
CA GLY A 380 2.33 -3.48 14.04
C GLY A 380 3.57 -4.25 14.50
N PHE A 381 3.34 -5.53 14.77
CA PHE A 381 4.38 -6.46 15.18
C PHE A 381 4.45 -7.66 14.21
N SER A 382 5.57 -8.36 14.25
CA SER A 382 5.76 -9.58 13.48
C SER A 382 6.53 -10.63 14.27
N LEU A 383 6.23 -11.89 14.02
CA LEU A 383 6.89 -13.06 14.57
C LEU A 383 7.21 -14.04 13.44
N GLY A 384 8.20 -14.90 13.62
CA GLY A 384 8.47 -15.93 12.64
C GLY A 384 9.46 -16.99 13.09
N ALA A 385 9.43 -18.08 12.34
CA ALA A 385 10.34 -19.20 12.54
C ALA A 385 10.86 -19.70 11.19
N GLY A 386 12.10 -20.19 11.17
CA GLY A 386 12.71 -20.77 9.98
C GLY A 386 13.45 -22.05 10.32
N TYR A 387 13.40 -22.99 9.38
CA TYR A 387 14.15 -24.25 9.50
C TYR A 387 15.05 -24.46 8.29
N LYS A 388 16.35 -24.66 8.56
CA LYS A 388 17.37 -24.92 7.55
C LYS A 388 17.54 -26.43 7.34
N PHE A 389 17.45 -26.85 6.08
CA PHE A 389 17.71 -28.23 5.68
C PHE A 389 18.82 -28.31 4.64
N ARG A 390 19.19 -29.52 4.21
CA ARG A 390 20.22 -29.71 3.19
C ARG A 390 19.74 -29.14 1.85
N GLY A 391 20.35 -28.05 1.40
CA GLY A 391 20.07 -27.42 0.09
C GLY A 391 19.03 -26.29 0.15
N GLY A 392 18.53 -25.89 1.34
CA GLY A 392 17.60 -24.77 1.42
C GLY A 392 17.12 -24.46 2.83
N LYS A 393 16.07 -23.66 2.91
CA LYS A 393 15.35 -23.30 4.13
C LYS A 393 13.86 -23.09 3.85
N ILE A 394 13.05 -23.32 4.85
CA ILE A 394 11.64 -22.94 4.88
C ILE A 394 11.43 -21.97 6.02
N ASP A 395 10.75 -20.86 5.74
CA ASP A 395 10.48 -19.81 6.72
C ASP A 395 8.98 -19.54 6.78
N PHE A 396 8.48 -19.22 7.97
CA PHE A 396 7.10 -18.82 8.24
C PHE A 396 7.10 -17.52 9.03
N SER A 397 6.13 -16.66 8.78
CA SER A 397 5.89 -15.45 9.55
C SER A 397 4.41 -15.16 9.74
N TYR A 398 4.11 -14.55 10.87
CA TYR A 398 2.85 -13.88 11.17
C TYR A 398 3.16 -12.41 11.40
N GLN A 399 2.37 -11.53 10.83
CA GLN A 399 2.43 -10.08 10.99
C GLN A 399 1.01 -9.58 11.25
N ASN A 400 0.88 -8.65 12.20
CA ASN A 400 -0.36 -7.91 12.43
C ASN A 400 -0.04 -6.43 12.42
N SER A 401 -0.90 -5.61 11.84
CA SER A 401 -0.81 -4.16 11.83
C SER A 401 -2.18 -3.52 11.88
N THR A 402 -2.26 -2.37 12.55
CA THR A 402 -3.50 -1.62 12.75
C THR A 402 -3.32 -0.17 12.35
N ASN A 403 -4.36 0.45 11.83
CA ASN A 403 -4.47 1.88 11.61
C ASN A 403 -5.94 2.30 11.53
N THR A 404 -6.20 3.59 11.75
CA THR A 404 -7.51 4.21 11.48
C THR A 404 -7.46 5.04 10.21
N SER A 405 -8.61 5.23 9.59
CA SER A 405 -8.78 6.18 8.49
C SER A 405 -10.22 6.71 8.47
N SER A 406 -10.45 7.78 7.72
CA SER A 406 -11.79 8.33 7.51
C SER A 406 -12.09 8.33 6.03
N TYR A 407 -13.33 7.99 5.64
CA TYR A 407 -13.77 7.97 4.26
C TYR A 407 -14.96 8.90 4.07
N ASN A 408 -14.84 9.88 3.17
CA ASN A 408 -15.91 10.79 2.79
C ASN A 408 -16.63 10.25 1.55
N PHE A 409 -17.92 9.97 1.68
CA PHE A 409 -18.76 9.54 0.56
C PHE A 409 -19.26 10.71 -0.28
N TYR A 410 -19.27 11.91 0.27
CA TYR A 410 -19.77 13.13 -0.37
C TYR A 410 -18.71 14.22 -0.39
N SER A 411 -18.73 15.03 -1.43
CA SER A 411 -17.80 16.16 -1.59
C SER A 411 -18.13 17.35 -0.68
N ASP A 412 -19.36 17.43 -0.18
CA ASP A 412 -19.77 18.47 0.76
C ASP A 412 -19.50 18.03 2.20
N ASN A 413 -19.31 19.00 3.09
CA ASN A 413 -19.05 18.76 4.51
C ASN A 413 -20.35 18.71 5.35
N GLN A 414 -21.49 18.36 4.77
CA GLN A 414 -22.77 18.32 5.48
C GLN A 414 -23.03 16.97 6.11
N VAL A 415 -22.39 15.92 5.57
CA VAL A 415 -22.40 14.57 6.13
C VAL A 415 -20.97 14.24 6.58
N ASP A 416 -20.86 13.77 7.82
CA ASP A 416 -19.55 13.39 8.37
C ASP A 416 -19.01 12.14 7.69
N ALA A 417 -17.67 12.02 7.66
CA ALA A 417 -17.00 10.83 7.15
C ALA A 417 -17.33 9.58 7.97
N ALA A 418 -17.35 8.43 7.33
CA ALA A 418 -17.27 7.15 8.05
C ALA A 418 -15.85 6.97 8.63
N ASN A 419 -15.77 6.59 9.91
CA ASN A 419 -14.53 6.23 10.55
C ASN A 419 -14.29 4.73 10.41
N LEU A 420 -13.07 4.36 9.99
CA LEU A 420 -12.66 2.99 9.75
C LEU A 420 -11.52 2.62 10.71
N ASP A 421 -11.70 1.54 11.47
CA ASP A 421 -10.66 0.88 12.24
C ASP A 421 -10.25 -0.37 11.46
N ILE A 422 -8.99 -0.43 11.00
CA ILE A 422 -8.50 -1.47 10.10
C ILE A 422 -7.45 -2.30 10.83
N ASP A 423 -7.71 -3.60 10.95
CA ASP A 423 -6.77 -4.61 11.44
C ASP A 423 -6.36 -5.55 10.29
N THR A 424 -5.08 -5.63 10.02
CA THR A 424 -4.54 -6.50 8.97
C THR A 424 -3.63 -7.56 9.58
N SER A 425 -4.03 -8.81 9.46
CA SER A 425 -3.22 -9.98 9.78
C SER A 425 -2.67 -10.63 8.52
N LYS A 426 -1.40 -11.02 8.52
CA LYS A 426 -0.76 -11.66 7.37
C LYS A 426 0.11 -12.83 7.79
N PHE A 427 -0.17 -14.00 7.24
CA PHE A 427 0.68 -15.19 7.34
C PHE A 427 1.46 -15.39 6.05
N THR A 428 2.78 -15.56 6.14
CA THR A 428 3.64 -15.78 4.95
C THR A 428 4.46 -17.06 5.11
N ALA A 429 4.51 -17.86 4.04
CA ALA A 429 5.40 -19.02 3.93
C ALA A 429 6.38 -18.80 2.78
N THR A 430 7.67 -19.07 2.99
CA THR A 430 8.73 -18.93 2.00
C THR A 430 9.55 -20.20 1.90
N LEU A 431 9.75 -20.68 0.68
CA LEU A 431 10.74 -21.71 0.36
C LEU A 431 11.96 -21.03 -0.29
N VAL A 432 13.15 -21.34 0.24
CA VAL A 432 14.42 -20.90 -0.34
C VAL A 432 15.26 -22.10 -0.72
N LEU A 433 15.75 -22.13 -1.95
CA LEU A 433 16.62 -23.18 -2.49
C LEU A 433 17.96 -22.61 -2.86
N ASN A 434 19.04 -23.29 -2.44
CA ASN A 434 20.42 -22.99 -2.85
C ASN A 434 20.69 -23.65 -4.21
N ILE A 435 21.32 -22.91 -5.12
CA ILE A 435 21.67 -23.35 -6.48
C ILE A 435 23.18 -23.55 -6.58
#